data_60b44e9b4f5b634fe5d2467708922491
#
_entry.id   60b44e9b4f5b634fe5d2467708922491
#
_cell.length_a   1.000
_cell.length_b   1.000
_cell.length_c   1.000
_cell.angle_alpha   90.00
_cell.angle_beta   90.00
_cell.angle_gamma   90.00
#
_symmetry.space_group_name_H-M   'P 1'
#
loop_
_entity.id
_entity.type
_entity.pdbx_description
1 polymer ?
#
loop_
_entity_poly.entity_id
_entity_poly.type
_entity_poly.pdbx_seq_one_letter_code
_entity_poly.pdbx_strand_id
1 'polypeptide(L)'
;MSHAAPPTEPLLGPADVRALAGTLGVRPTKTLGQNFVIDPGTVRKIVRTAGVTDADTVVEVGPGLGSLTLALLETGARVIAIEIDPVLAGALPGTVADPLPEAVDRLQVIT
;
A
#
# COMPACT_ATOMS: atom_id res chain seq x y z
N MET A 1 -0.99 -20.76 14.99
CA MET A 1 -0.84 -20.58 15.34
C MET A 1 -0.58 -20.32 15.55
N SER A 2 -0.67 -20.22 15.46
CA SER A 2 -0.51 -19.86 15.90
C SER A 2 -0.15 -19.45 16.07
N HIS A 3 -0.30 -19.23 16.16
CA HIS A 3 -0.11 -18.61 16.51
C HIS A 3 0.02 -18.14 16.60
N ALA A 4 -0.19 -18.42 16.69
CA ALA A 4 -0.09 -17.83 16.88
C ALA A 4 -0.03 -17.16 16.55
N ALA A 5 -0.10 -17.09 16.48
CA ALA A 5 0.01 -16.46 16.27
C ALA A 5 -0.08 -15.97 15.72
N PRO A 6 -0.19 -15.88 15.68
CA PRO A 6 -0.20 -15.33 15.22
C PRO A 6 -0.48 -14.67 14.75
N PRO A 7 -0.71 -14.54 14.85
CA PRO A 7 -0.75 -13.77 14.47
C PRO A 7 -0.76 -13.02 13.85
N THR A 8 -0.58 -12.79 13.79
CA THR A 8 -0.46 -12.03 13.33
C THR A 8 -0.83 -11.72 12.51
N GLU A 9 -1.13 -11.80 12.33
CA GLU A 9 -1.50 -11.65 11.71
C GLU A 9 -2.06 -11.00 11.15
N PRO A 10 -2.37 -11.12 11.32
CA PRO A 10 -3.06 -10.39 10.40
C PRO A 10 -3.03 -9.01 10.43
N LEU A 11 -2.49 -8.69 10.74
CA LEU A 11 -2.45 -7.67 10.95
C LEU A 11 -1.89 -6.71 10.19
N LEU A 12 -2.19 -6.43 9.05
CA LEU A 12 -1.68 -5.40 8.33
C LEU A 12 -2.62 -4.29 8.18
N GLY A 13 -2.82 -3.57 9.24
CA GLY A 13 -3.50 -2.31 9.20
C GLY A 13 -2.61 -1.27 8.54
N PRO A 14 -3.15 -0.10 8.19
CA PRO A 14 -2.37 0.96 7.57
C PRO A 14 -1.21 1.41 8.45
N ALA A 15 -1.40 1.39 9.76
CA ALA A 15 -0.34 1.76 10.68
C ALA A 15 0.83 0.79 10.61
N ASP A 16 0.56 -0.49 10.44
CA ASP A 16 1.61 -1.49 10.36
C ASP A 16 2.44 -1.33 9.10
N VAL A 17 1.78 -1.05 7.98
CA VAL A 17 2.48 -0.83 6.72
C VAL A 17 3.36 0.42 6.82
N ARG A 18 2.84 1.47 7.43
CA ARG A 18 3.61 2.69 7.62
C ARG A 18 4.79 2.49 8.54
N ALA A 19 4.60 1.72 9.59
CA ALA A 19 5.69 1.42 10.51
C ALA A 19 6.79 0.64 9.80
N LEU A 20 6.43 -0.31 8.96
CA LEU A 20 7.41 -1.04 8.17
C LEU A 20 8.15 -0.12 7.21
N ALA A 21 7.44 0.79 6.56
CA ALA A 21 8.06 1.77 5.69
C ALA A 21 9.08 2.60 6.44
N GLY A 22 8.73 3.06 7.64
CA GLY A 22 9.65 3.81 8.48
C GLY A 22 10.86 2.99 8.88
N THR A 23 10.66 1.74 9.26
CA THR A 23 11.73 0.84 9.64
C THR A 23 12.72 0.62 8.49
N LEU A 24 12.21 0.59 7.27
CA LEU A 24 13.06 0.38 6.10
C LEU A 24 13.64 1.69 5.56
N GLY A 25 13.42 2.80 6.26
CA GLY A 25 13.99 4.08 5.85
C GLY A 25 13.19 4.81 4.80
N VAL A 26 11.98 4.38 4.55
CA VAL A 26 11.09 5.04 3.61
C VAL A 26 10.20 6.00 4.40
N ARG A 27 10.32 7.30 4.15
CA ARG A 27 9.67 8.27 4.99
C ARG A 27 8.76 9.19 4.21
N PRO A 28 7.47 9.18 4.50
CA PRO A 28 6.52 10.06 3.82
C PRO A 28 6.53 11.45 4.47
N THR A 29 7.55 12.22 4.21
CA THR A 29 7.58 13.61 4.70
C THR A 29 6.96 14.51 3.66
N LYS A 30 6.68 15.74 4.09
CA LYS A 30 6.08 16.71 3.19
C LYS A 30 6.93 16.98 1.98
N THR A 31 8.23 17.15 2.19
CA THR A 31 9.12 17.52 1.12
C THR A 31 9.67 16.31 0.39
N LEU A 32 9.79 15.21 1.08
CA LEU A 32 10.42 14.02 0.54
C LEU A 32 9.45 12.91 0.25
N GLY A 33 8.19 13.12 0.59
CA GLY A 33 7.18 12.09 0.45
C GLY A 33 7.03 11.60 -0.97
N GLN A 34 7.19 12.49 -1.95
CA GLN A 34 7.09 12.05 -3.31
C GLN A 34 8.30 11.24 -3.75
N ASN A 35 9.38 11.24 -2.98
CA ASN A 35 10.59 10.50 -3.32
C ASN A 35 10.63 9.12 -2.71
N PHE A 36 10.06 8.97 -1.53
CA PHE A 36 10.20 7.71 -0.80
C PHE A 36 9.57 6.53 -1.53
N VAL A 37 8.64 6.82 -2.42
CA VAL A 37 7.84 5.79 -3.08
C VAL A 37 8.37 5.40 -4.43
N ILE A 38 9.51 5.92 -4.83
CA ILE A 38 9.99 5.73 -6.19
C ILE A 38 10.62 4.38 -6.40
N ASP A 39 11.26 3.82 -5.39
CA ASP A 39 11.99 2.58 -5.56
C ASP A 39 11.05 1.36 -5.48
N PRO A 40 10.76 0.72 -6.63
CA PRO A 40 9.87 -0.44 -6.63
C PRO A 40 10.41 -1.59 -5.79
N GLY A 41 11.72 -1.75 -5.73
CA GLY A 41 12.32 -2.81 -4.93
C GLY A 41 12.03 -2.63 -3.46
N THR A 42 12.09 -1.38 -2.98
CA THR A 42 11.81 -1.07 -1.59
C THR A 42 10.34 -1.31 -1.24
N VAL A 43 9.42 -0.82 -2.05
CA VAL A 43 8.00 -1.01 -1.75
C VAL A 43 7.60 -2.49 -1.82
N ARG A 44 8.17 -3.25 -2.75
CA ARG A 44 7.91 -4.68 -2.81
C ARG A 44 8.47 -5.41 -1.60
N LYS A 45 9.61 -4.96 -1.10
CA LYS A 45 10.19 -5.52 0.11
C LYS A 45 9.29 -5.27 1.32
N ILE A 46 8.73 -4.06 1.42
CA ILE A 46 7.77 -3.73 2.47
C ILE A 46 6.60 -4.72 2.43
N VAL A 47 6.03 -4.92 1.26
CA VAL A 47 4.87 -5.78 1.09
C VAL A 47 5.20 -7.23 1.44
N ARG A 48 6.37 -7.72 1.01
CA ARG A 48 6.81 -9.07 1.36
C ARG A 48 7.01 -9.23 2.86
N THR A 49 7.67 -8.25 3.47
CA THR A 49 7.93 -8.28 4.91
C THR A 49 6.62 -8.29 5.70
N ALA A 50 5.63 -7.58 5.20
CA ALA A 50 4.32 -7.52 5.81
C ALA A 50 3.51 -8.81 5.61
N GLY A 51 3.90 -9.63 4.66
CA GLY A 51 3.22 -10.91 4.42
C GLY A 51 1.88 -10.78 3.72
N VAL A 52 1.70 -9.74 2.91
CA VAL A 52 0.43 -9.52 2.21
C VAL A 52 0.23 -10.57 1.12
N THR A 53 -0.96 -11.13 1.07
CA THR A 53 -1.34 -12.11 0.06
C THR A 53 -2.66 -11.72 -0.62
N ASP A 54 -3.07 -12.51 -1.59
CA ASP A 54 -4.33 -12.29 -2.31
C ASP A 54 -5.56 -12.52 -1.43
N ALA A 55 -5.39 -13.08 -0.25
CA ALA A 55 -6.48 -13.25 0.72
C ALA A 55 -6.73 -12.00 1.55
N ASP A 56 -5.86 -11.00 1.43
CA ASP A 56 -5.90 -9.84 2.31
C ASP A 56 -6.68 -8.68 1.72
N THR A 57 -7.24 -7.88 2.61
CA THR A 57 -7.72 -6.54 2.31
C THR A 57 -6.90 -5.58 3.13
N VAL A 58 -6.21 -4.67 2.48
CA VAL A 58 -5.29 -3.74 3.13
C VAL A 58 -5.89 -2.34 3.09
N VAL A 59 -5.89 -1.66 4.22
CA VAL A 59 -6.27 -0.26 4.28
C VAL A 59 -4.99 0.57 4.27
N GLU A 60 -4.87 1.42 3.28
CA GLU A 60 -3.70 2.27 3.12
C GLU A 60 -4.11 3.72 3.31
N VAL A 61 -3.48 4.41 4.26
CA VAL A 61 -3.74 5.83 4.51
C VAL A 61 -2.64 6.66 3.87
N GLY A 62 -3.03 7.61 3.03
CA GLY A 62 -2.09 8.48 2.36
C GLY A 62 -1.29 7.80 1.28
N PRO A 63 -1.94 7.18 0.29
CA PRO A 63 -1.22 6.45 -0.77
C PRO A 63 -0.34 7.35 -1.63
N GLY A 64 -0.58 8.66 -1.64
CA GLY A 64 0.21 9.58 -2.43
C GLY A 64 0.18 9.25 -3.91
N LEU A 65 1.34 9.01 -4.48
CA LEU A 65 1.46 8.68 -5.91
C LEU A 65 1.10 7.24 -6.23
N GLY A 66 0.96 6.37 -5.23
CA GLY A 66 0.43 5.03 -5.43
C GLY A 66 1.46 3.93 -5.57
N SER A 67 2.74 4.19 -5.30
CA SER A 67 3.75 3.14 -5.46
C SER A 67 3.54 1.96 -4.52
N LEU A 68 3.23 2.23 -3.25
CA LEU A 68 2.93 1.15 -2.32
C LEU A 68 1.60 0.49 -2.68
N THR A 69 0.63 1.29 -3.10
CA THR A 69 -0.66 0.78 -3.55
C THR A 69 -0.48 -0.27 -4.66
N LEU A 70 0.35 0.06 -5.65
CA LEU A 70 0.65 -0.86 -6.75
C LEU A 70 1.29 -2.15 -6.24
N ALA A 71 2.25 -2.03 -5.33
CA ALA A 71 2.92 -3.21 -4.79
C ALA A 71 1.96 -4.09 -4.01
N LEU A 72 1.04 -3.49 -3.27
CA LEU A 72 0.00 -4.23 -2.56
C LEU A 72 -0.92 -4.96 -3.54
N LEU A 73 -1.35 -4.26 -4.58
CA LEU A 73 -2.26 -4.85 -5.57
C LEU A 73 -1.59 -5.94 -6.40
N GLU A 74 -0.28 -5.87 -6.59
CA GLU A 74 0.46 -6.93 -7.29
C GLU A 74 0.30 -8.28 -6.62
N THR A 75 0.07 -8.31 -5.31
CA THR A 75 -0.10 -9.57 -4.58
C THR A 75 -1.44 -10.23 -4.82
N GLY A 76 -2.37 -9.53 -5.44
CA GLY A 76 -3.75 -9.98 -5.55
C GLY A 76 -4.65 -9.47 -4.43
N ALA A 77 -4.10 -8.74 -3.48
CA ALA A 77 -4.86 -8.20 -2.36
C ALA A 77 -5.83 -7.12 -2.83
N ARG A 78 -6.83 -6.86 -2.00
CA ARG A 78 -7.71 -5.70 -2.16
C ARG A 78 -7.12 -4.56 -1.36
N VAL A 79 -7.26 -3.34 -1.87
CA VAL A 79 -6.75 -2.15 -1.20
C VAL A 79 -7.85 -1.12 -1.08
N ILE A 80 -8.02 -0.62 0.14
CA ILE A 80 -8.87 0.53 0.42
C ILE A 80 -7.92 1.68 0.74
N ALA A 81 -7.80 2.61 -0.21
CA ALA A 81 -6.89 3.72 -0.09
C ALA A 81 -7.64 4.95 0.40
N ILE A 82 -7.16 5.56 1.47
CA ILE A 82 -7.76 6.75 2.05
C ILE A 82 -6.83 7.91 1.78
N GLU A 83 -7.26 8.83 0.94
CA GLU A 83 -6.44 9.97 0.52
C GLU A 83 -7.24 11.26 0.65
N ILE A 84 -6.77 12.17 1.49
CA ILE A 84 -7.49 13.43 1.71
C ILE A 84 -7.28 14.45 0.60
N ASP A 85 -6.21 14.33 -0.16
CA ASP A 85 -5.97 15.23 -1.28
C ASP A 85 -6.82 14.79 -2.47
N PRO A 86 -7.81 15.61 -2.91
CA PRO A 86 -8.71 15.17 -3.96
C PRO A 86 -8.02 14.99 -5.31
N VAL A 87 -6.94 15.69 -5.55
CA VAL A 87 -6.19 15.54 -6.81
C VAL A 87 -5.50 14.18 -6.83
N LEU A 88 -4.83 13.83 -5.74
CA LEU A 88 -4.15 12.53 -5.64
C LEU A 88 -5.17 11.39 -5.62
N ALA A 89 -6.27 11.57 -4.89
CA ALA A 89 -7.31 10.55 -4.84
C ALA A 89 -7.91 10.30 -6.22
N GLY A 90 -8.15 11.38 -6.97
CA GLY A 90 -8.72 11.27 -8.32
C GLY A 90 -7.76 10.65 -9.32
N ALA A 91 -6.46 10.81 -9.11
CA ALA A 91 -5.46 10.27 -10.03
C ALA A 91 -5.14 8.80 -9.78
N LEU A 92 -5.38 8.30 -8.57
CA LEU A 92 -4.92 6.98 -8.17
C LEU A 92 -5.48 5.84 -9.03
N PRO A 93 -6.78 5.81 -9.37
CA PRO A 93 -7.26 4.72 -10.22
C PRO A 93 -6.56 4.66 -11.57
N GLY A 94 -6.29 5.80 -12.18
CA GLY A 94 -5.57 5.83 -13.46
C GLY A 94 -4.14 5.35 -13.32
N THR A 95 -3.49 5.71 -12.22
CA THR A 95 -2.13 5.26 -11.93
C THR A 95 -2.07 3.72 -11.83
N VAL A 96 -3.08 3.12 -11.23
CA VAL A 96 -3.17 1.67 -11.10
C VAL A 96 -3.54 1.02 -12.42
N ALA A 97 -4.47 1.61 -13.16
CA ALA A 97 -4.98 1.02 -14.39
C ALA A 97 -3.92 0.85 -15.45
N ASP A 98 -2.94 1.75 -15.50
CA ASP A 98 -1.92 1.70 -16.53
C ASP A 98 -1.06 0.44 -16.43
N PRO A 99 -0.38 0.17 -15.30
CA PRO A 99 0.42 -1.06 -15.18
C PRO A 99 -0.38 -2.29 -14.79
N LEU A 100 -1.51 -2.13 -14.10
CA LEU A 100 -2.29 -3.25 -13.56
C LEU A 100 -3.77 -3.05 -13.83
N PRO A 101 -4.21 -3.12 -15.09
CA PRO A 101 -5.62 -2.84 -15.40
C PRO A 101 -6.59 -3.78 -14.68
N GLU A 102 -6.20 -5.02 -14.46
CA GLU A 102 -7.09 -5.97 -13.77
C GLU A 102 -7.22 -5.69 -12.28
N ALA A 103 -6.34 -4.87 -11.73
CA ALA A 103 -6.35 -4.56 -10.29
C ALA A 103 -7.30 -3.44 -9.93
N VAL A 104 -7.82 -2.70 -10.90
CA VAL A 104 -8.69 -1.55 -10.63
C VAL A 104 -9.92 -1.99 -9.82
N ASP A 105 -10.44 -3.17 -10.09
CA ASP A 105 -11.62 -3.68 -9.39
C ASP A 105 -11.33 -4.04 -7.93
N ARG A 106 -10.07 -4.14 -7.57
CA ARG A 106 -9.65 -4.45 -6.20
C ARG A 106 -9.21 -3.21 -5.44
N LEU A 107 -9.32 -2.04 -6.06
CA LEU A 107 -8.97 -0.78 -5.45
C LEU A 107 -10.23 0.03 -5.14
N GLN A 108 -10.34 0.48 -3.91
CA GLN A 108 -11.37 1.44 -3.51
C GLN A 108 -10.67 2.67 -2.96
N VAL A 109 -11.02 3.84 -3.47
CA VAL A 109 -10.43 5.10 -3.01
C VAL A 109 -11.47 5.88 -2.23
N ILE A 110 -11.08 6.30 -1.05
CA ILE A 110 -11.92 7.11 -0.16
C ILE A 110 -11.20 8.44 0.05
N THR A 111 -11.92 9.51 -0.14
CA THR A 111 -11.37 10.86 0.05
C THR A 111 -11.73 11.43 1.41
#